data_fcc8576e1127ccdf834f0e195fe1d4b2
#
_entry.id   fcc8576e1127ccdf834f0e195fe1d4b2
#
_cell.length_a   1.000
_cell.length_b   1.000
_cell.length_c   1.000
_cell.angle_alpha   90.00
_cell.angle_beta   90.00
_cell.angle_gamma   90.00
#
_symmetry.space_group_name_H-M   'P 1'
#
loop_
_entity.id
_entity.type
_entity.pdbx_description
1 polymer ?
#
loop_
_entity_poly.entity_id
_entity_poly.type
_entity_poly.pdbx_seq_one_letter_code
_entity_poly.pdbx_strand_id
1 'polypeptide(L)'
;FINTSLLLSQGKSWIEKGNERKMNSIFSCKNHNDLISEFLFLISNLHSAQDDFINSNFYSYLSHYLNPKFHYNLSLVAENLYSNEEFDRVKKIIQEFEKEDDFYYWYRLKKEAQIISKESSTKDSLKFIKSNFEKIEKPNEKILFDIANFYKNAKEYEQAIKYYTK
;
A
#
# COMPACT_ATOMS: atom_id res chain seq x y z
N PHE A 1 7.46 3.98 9.81
CA PHE A 1 7.88 4.59 8.53
C PHE A 1 6.83 4.24 7.49
N ILE A 2 6.02 5.23 7.14
CA ILE A 2 5.00 5.11 6.13
C ILE A 2 5.66 4.75 4.82
N ASN A 3 5.04 3.85 4.11
CA ASN A 3 5.54 3.32 2.86
C ASN A 3 5.45 4.37 1.73
N THR A 4 6.19 5.48 1.87
CA THR A 4 6.31 6.54 0.84
C THR A 4 6.68 5.95 -0.52
N SER A 5 7.20 4.72 -0.54
CA SER A 5 7.52 3.98 -1.75
C SER A 5 6.32 3.69 -2.65
N LEU A 6 5.08 3.63 -2.11
CA LEU A 6 3.88 3.38 -2.92
C LEU A 6 3.58 4.59 -3.82
N LEU A 7 3.49 5.79 -3.23
CA LEU A 7 3.23 7.03 -3.95
C LEU A 7 4.38 7.37 -4.92
N LEU A 8 5.64 7.20 -4.48
CA LEU A 8 6.81 7.42 -5.33
C LEU A 8 6.86 6.45 -6.51
N SER A 9 6.54 5.17 -6.28
CA SER A 9 6.50 4.17 -7.34
C SER A 9 5.40 4.45 -8.36
N GLN A 10 4.24 4.91 -7.90
CA GLN A 10 3.15 5.35 -8.75
C GLN A 10 3.55 6.57 -9.59
N GLY A 11 4.12 7.60 -8.96
CA GLY A 11 4.60 8.80 -9.64
C GLY A 11 5.67 8.49 -10.70
N LYS A 12 6.65 7.64 -10.36
CA LYS A 12 7.67 7.16 -11.30
C LYS A 12 7.04 6.46 -12.51
N SER A 13 6.09 5.54 -12.27
CA SER A 13 5.39 4.84 -13.36
C SER A 13 4.62 5.80 -14.28
N TRP A 14 4.02 6.85 -13.75
CA TRP A 14 3.33 7.84 -14.58
C TRP A 14 4.29 8.63 -15.45
N ILE A 15 5.46 9.02 -14.93
CA ILE A 15 6.50 9.72 -15.69
C ILE A 15 7.03 8.81 -16.80
N GLU A 16 7.38 7.57 -16.49
CA GLU A 16 7.90 6.60 -17.45
C GLU A 16 6.92 6.26 -18.58
N LYS A 17 5.61 6.32 -18.29
CA LYS A 17 4.53 6.08 -19.27
C LYS A 17 4.06 7.35 -19.98
N GLY A 18 4.68 8.52 -19.74
CA GLY A 18 4.25 9.82 -20.31
C GLY A 18 2.88 10.28 -19.81
N ASN A 19 2.46 9.82 -18.63
CA ASN A 19 1.15 10.11 -18.04
C ASN A 19 1.23 11.11 -16.86
N GLU A 20 2.15 12.06 -16.92
CA GLU A 20 2.38 13.06 -15.84
C GLU A 20 1.11 13.87 -15.50
N ARG A 21 0.20 14.02 -16.47
CA ARG A 21 -1.11 14.68 -16.23
C ARG A 21 -1.97 13.97 -15.18
N LYS A 22 -1.71 12.69 -14.91
CA LYS A 22 -2.40 11.95 -13.82
C LYS A 22 -2.07 12.55 -12.45
N MET A 23 -0.86 13.04 -12.23
CA MET A 23 -0.52 13.75 -10.98
C MET A 23 -1.44 14.95 -10.76
N ASN A 24 -1.62 15.78 -11.79
CA ASN A 24 -2.50 16.94 -11.72
C ASN A 24 -3.98 16.59 -11.56
N SER A 25 -4.40 15.36 -11.88
CA SER A 25 -5.76 14.88 -11.66
C SER A 25 -6.04 14.49 -10.21
N ILE A 26 -4.99 14.13 -9.46
CA ILE A 26 -5.07 13.79 -8.03
C ILE A 26 -4.76 15.01 -7.18
N PHE A 27 -3.71 15.77 -7.56
CA PHE A 27 -3.27 16.95 -6.82
C PHE A 27 -3.38 18.18 -7.71
N SER A 28 -4.30 19.08 -7.39
CA SER A 28 -4.47 20.33 -8.09
C SER A 28 -4.26 21.52 -7.15
N CYS A 29 -3.18 22.29 -7.36
CA CYS A 29 -2.96 23.52 -6.61
C CYS A 29 -4.07 24.58 -6.80
N LYS A 30 -4.99 24.36 -7.73
CA LYS A 30 -6.17 25.23 -7.98
C LYS A 30 -7.40 24.78 -7.22
N ASN A 31 -7.38 23.60 -6.64
CA ASN A 31 -8.48 23.04 -5.87
C ASN A 31 -8.13 23.09 -4.37
N HIS A 32 -8.87 23.89 -3.62
CA HIS A 32 -8.65 24.04 -2.18
C HIS A 32 -8.81 22.74 -1.41
N ASN A 33 -9.75 21.87 -1.83
CA ASN A 33 -9.96 20.57 -1.19
C ASN A 33 -8.74 19.67 -1.32
N ASP A 34 -8.07 19.67 -2.48
CA ASP A 34 -6.86 18.88 -2.69
C ASP A 34 -5.74 19.36 -1.75
N LEU A 35 -5.54 20.69 -1.63
CA LEU A 35 -4.53 21.27 -0.74
C LEU A 35 -4.80 20.94 0.74
N ILE A 36 -6.05 21.10 1.17
CA ILE A 36 -6.44 20.78 2.55
C ILE A 36 -6.29 19.29 2.80
N SER A 37 -6.65 18.44 1.85
CA SER A 37 -6.49 16.99 1.92
C SER A 37 -5.02 16.60 2.14
N GLU A 38 -4.09 17.17 1.37
CA GLU A 38 -2.65 16.92 1.56
C GLU A 38 -2.18 17.35 2.95
N PHE A 39 -2.60 18.53 3.40
CA PHE A 39 -2.24 19.04 4.73
C PHE A 39 -2.74 18.12 5.85
N LEU A 40 -4.01 17.67 5.76
CA LEU A 40 -4.58 16.73 6.73
C LEU A 40 -3.86 15.38 6.70
N PHE A 41 -3.43 14.94 5.52
CA PHE A 41 -2.62 13.73 5.40
C PHE A 41 -1.26 13.88 6.09
N LEU A 42 -0.59 15.04 6.01
CA LEU A 42 0.65 15.30 6.75
C LEU A 42 0.42 15.23 8.26
N ILE A 43 -0.67 15.84 8.76
CA ILE A 43 -1.05 15.75 10.19
C ILE A 43 -1.30 14.29 10.59
N SER A 44 -2.03 13.55 9.77
CA SER A 44 -2.29 12.13 10.00
C SER A 44 -0.99 11.32 10.14
N ASN A 45 -0.01 11.58 9.28
CA ASN A 45 1.30 10.94 9.36
C ASN A 45 2.04 11.25 10.67
N LEU A 46 1.96 12.48 11.15
CA LEU A 46 2.59 12.86 12.42
C LEU A 46 1.97 12.10 13.61
N HIS A 47 0.65 11.95 13.63
CA HIS A 47 -0.03 11.14 14.63
C HIS A 47 0.33 9.65 14.53
N SER A 48 0.33 9.10 13.31
CA SER A 48 0.72 7.70 13.08
C SER A 48 2.15 7.41 13.55
N ALA A 49 3.08 8.34 13.33
CA ALA A 49 4.48 8.21 13.78
C ALA A 49 4.63 8.23 15.31
N GLN A 50 3.60 8.65 16.04
CA GLN A 50 3.52 8.68 17.51
C GLN A 50 2.61 7.57 18.06
N ASP A 51 2.24 6.60 17.22
CA ASP A 51 1.28 5.52 17.53
C ASP A 51 -0.11 6.03 17.97
N ASP A 52 -0.43 7.31 17.70
CA ASP A 52 -1.76 7.88 17.90
C ASP A 52 -2.66 7.56 16.69
N PHE A 53 -3.00 6.28 16.57
CA PHE A 53 -3.75 5.77 15.41
C PHE A 53 -5.19 6.29 15.34
N ILE A 54 -5.77 6.70 16.47
CA ILE A 54 -7.13 7.26 16.51
C ILE A 54 -7.16 8.58 15.75
N ASN A 55 -6.31 9.53 16.13
CA ASN A 55 -6.23 10.83 15.47
C ASN A 55 -5.68 10.69 14.04
N SER A 56 -4.68 9.83 13.83
CA SER A 56 -4.18 9.54 12.50
C SER A 56 -5.30 9.09 11.55
N ASN A 57 -6.10 8.10 11.94
CA ASN A 57 -7.20 7.61 11.13
C ASN A 57 -8.28 8.69 10.90
N PHE A 58 -8.59 9.50 11.91
CA PHE A 58 -9.53 10.62 11.77
C PHE A 58 -9.09 11.59 10.67
N TYR A 59 -7.84 12.06 10.72
CA TYR A 59 -7.31 13.00 9.73
C TYR A 59 -7.15 12.35 8.34
N SER A 60 -6.79 11.07 8.27
CA SER A 60 -6.75 10.34 6.99
C SER A 60 -8.12 10.21 6.33
N TYR A 61 -9.16 9.87 7.09
CA TYR A 61 -10.53 9.80 6.55
C TYR A 61 -11.04 11.18 6.12
N LEU A 62 -10.75 12.23 6.88
CA LEU A 62 -11.13 13.58 6.49
C LEU A 62 -10.39 14.04 5.22
N SER A 63 -9.11 13.70 5.12
CA SER A 63 -8.31 13.91 3.92
C SER A 63 -8.91 13.17 2.71
N HIS A 64 -9.27 11.91 2.87
CA HIS A 64 -9.89 11.11 1.83
C HIS A 64 -11.27 11.65 1.42
N TYR A 65 -12.06 12.12 2.38
CA TYR A 65 -13.36 12.76 2.10
C TYR A 65 -13.23 14.01 1.22
N LEU A 66 -12.20 14.82 1.47
CA LEU A 66 -11.93 16.04 0.68
C LEU A 66 -11.34 15.74 -0.71
N ASN A 67 -10.52 14.70 -0.82
CA ASN A 67 -9.94 14.22 -2.07
C ASN A 67 -10.02 12.69 -2.19
N PRO A 68 -11.16 12.15 -2.66
CA PRO A 68 -11.34 10.71 -2.81
C PRO A 68 -10.37 10.05 -3.81
N LYS A 69 -9.72 10.83 -4.68
CA LYS A 69 -8.72 10.32 -5.64
C LYS A 69 -7.35 10.07 -4.99
N PHE A 70 -7.14 10.62 -3.79
CA PHE A 70 -5.89 10.45 -3.05
C PHE A 70 -5.94 9.17 -2.22
N HIS A 71 -5.92 8.01 -2.87
CA HIS A 71 -6.05 6.69 -2.23
C HIS A 71 -4.92 6.35 -1.25
N TYR A 72 -3.81 7.06 -1.34
CA TYR A 72 -2.69 6.89 -0.40
C TYR A 72 -3.10 7.14 1.07
N ASN A 73 -4.10 7.97 1.31
CA ASN A 73 -4.69 8.18 2.63
C ASN A 73 -5.21 6.88 3.24
N LEU A 74 -5.89 6.07 2.44
CA LEU A 74 -6.44 4.78 2.88
C LEU A 74 -5.34 3.75 3.16
N SER A 75 -4.19 3.84 2.49
CA SER A 75 -3.06 2.97 2.80
C SER A 75 -2.51 3.23 4.20
N LEU A 76 -2.49 4.49 4.65
CA LEU A 76 -2.10 4.83 6.01
C LEU A 76 -3.11 4.28 7.04
N VAL A 77 -4.41 4.44 6.78
CA VAL A 77 -5.45 3.84 7.64
C VAL A 77 -5.28 2.32 7.72
N ALA A 78 -5.02 1.66 6.58
CA ALA A 78 -4.79 0.21 6.56
C ALA A 78 -3.56 -0.20 7.37
N GLU A 79 -2.45 0.57 7.33
CA GLU A 79 -1.27 0.32 8.16
C GLU A 79 -1.57 0.49 9.65
N ASN A 80 -2.24 1.58 10.04
CA ASN A 80 -2.61 1.82 11.44
C ASN A 80 -3.52 0.72 12.00
N LEU A 81 -4.56 0.34 11.24
CA LEU A 81 -5.46 -0.75 11.62
C LEU A 81 -4.74 -2.10 11.70
N TYR A 82 -3.80 -2.34 10.79
CA TYR A 82 -2.98 -3.56 10.82
C TYR A 82 -2.09 -3.60 12.07
N SER A 83 -1.49 -2.48 12.44
CA SER A 83 -0.68 -2.36 13.66
C SER A 83 -1.50 -2.61 14.93
N ASN A 84 -2.78 -2.26 14.92
CA ASN A 84 -3.74 -2.53 16.00
C ASN A 84 -4.38 -3.93 15.92
N GLU A 85 -3.96 -4.77 14.97
CA GLU A 85 -4.52 -6.11 14.73
C GLU A 85 -6.03 -6.12 14.37
N GLU A 86 -6.55 -4.99 13.87
CA GLU A 86 -7.95 -4.86 13.43
C GLU A 86 -8.15 -5.39 12.01
N PHE A 87 -7.80 -6.68 11.78
CA PHE A 87 -7.67 -7.26 10.44
C PHE A 87 -8.95 -7.23 9.60
N ASP A 88 -10.12 -7.39 10.20
CA ASP A 88 -11.39 -7.31 9.46
C ASP A 88 -11.65 -5.92 8.89
N ARG A 89 -11.22 -4.87 9.60
CA ARG A 89 -11.29 -3.49 9.10
C ARG A 89 -10.26 -3.25 8.00
N VAL A 90 -9.04 -3.78 8.16
CA VAL A 90 -8.03 -3.72 7.11
C VAL A 90 -8.54 -4.35 5.82
N LYS A 91 -9.12 -5.56 5.89
CA LYS A 91 -9.69 -6.25 4.72
C LYS A 91 -10.72 -5.40 3.99
N LYS A 92 -11.59 -4.67 4.71
CA LYS A 92 -12.56 -3.75 4.10
C LYS A 92 -11.90 -2.56 3.39
N ILE A 93 -10.91 -1.92 4.03
CA ILE A 93 -10.21 -0.77 3.44
C ILE A 93 -9.45 -1.16 2.17
N ILE A 94 -8.70 -2.26 2.20
CA ILE A 94 -7.88 -2.64 1.04
C ILE A 94 -8.69 -3.12 -0.16
N GLN A 95 -9.98 -3.43 0.00
CA GLN A 95 -10.88 -3.72 -1.12
C GLN A 95 -11.09 -2.50 -2.03
N GLU A 96 -10.98 -1.29 -1.49
CA GLU A 96 -11.07 -0.05 -2.28
C GLU A 96 -9.94 0.05 -3.32
N PHE A 97 -8.83 -0.67 -3.14
CA PHE A 97 -7.69 -0.68 -4.06
C PHE A 97 -7.84 -1.67 -5.23
N GLU A 98 -8.93 -2.41 -5.31
CA GLU A 98 -9.15 -3.43 -6.35
C GLU A 98 -9.29 -2.85 -7.76
N LYS A 99 -9.78 -1.61 -7.86
CA LYS A 99 -10.08 -0.92 -9.11
C LYS A 99 -8.99 0.05 -9.56
N GLU A 100 -7.91 0.13 -8.79
CA GLU A 100 -6.83 1.08 -9.00
C GLU A 100 -5.70 0.49 -9.86
N ASP A 101 -4.62 1.25 -10.00
CA ASP A 101 -3.47 0.81 -10.76
C ASP A 101 -2.73 -0.38 -10.10
N ASP A 102 -1.84 -1.01 -10.85
CA ASP A 102 -1.14 -2.23 -10.46
C ASP A 102 -0.41 -2.13 -9.11
N PHE A 103 0.01 -0.92 -8.68
CA PHE A 103 0.73 -0.71 -7.42
C PHE A 103 -0.18 -0.86 -6.21
N TYR A 104 -1.40 -0.30 -6.26
CA TYR A 104 -2.37 -0.44 -5.19
C TYR A 104 -2.92 -1.85 -5.13
N TYR A 105 -3.13 -2.50 -6.28
CA TYR A 105 -3.53 -3.90 -6.32
C TYR A 105 -2.47 -4.81 -5.69
N TRP A 106 -1.18 -4.61 -6.01
CA TRP A 106 -0.10 -5.35 -5.36
C TRP A 106 -0.01 -5.06 -3.86
N TYR A 107 -0.17 -3.79 -3.45
CA TYR A 107 -0.23 -3.42 -2.04
C TYR A 107 -1.35 -4.18 -1.30
N ARG A 108 -2.53 -4.26 -1.88
CA ARG A 108 -3.65 -5.05 -1.36
C ARG A 108 -3.27 -6.51 -1.16
N LEU A 109 -2.79 -7.18 -2.21
CA LEU A 109 -2.39 -8.59 -2.15
C LEU A 109 -1.32 -8.84 -1.08
N LYS A 110 -0.35 -7.94 -0.98
CA LYS A 110 0.69 -8.00 0.05
C LYS A 110 0.09 -7.89 1.46
N LYS A 111 -0.85 -6.97 1.67
CA LYS A 111 -1.51 -6.78 2.96
C LYS A 111 -2.40 -7.98 3.32
N GLU A 112 -3.14 -8.53 2.38
CA GLU A 112 -3.89 -9.77 2.57
C GLU A 112 -2.97 -10.94 2.97
N ALA A 113 -1.85 -11.11 2.28
CA ALA A 113 -0.87 -12.15 2.62
C ALA A 113 -0.28 -11.95 4.04
N GLN A 114 -0.02 -10.70 4.44
CA GLN A 114 0.45 -10.39 5.79
C GLN A 114 -0.60 -10.76 6.85
N ILE A 115 -1.87 -10.49 6.60
CA ILE A 115 -2.98 -10.88 7.50
C ILE A 115 -3.06 -12.41 7.59
N ILE A 116 -3.03 -13.13 6.46
CA ILE A 116 -3.02 -14.59 6.44
C ILE A 116 -1.85 -15.15 7.28
N SER A 117 -0.69 -14.52 7.21
CA SER A 117 0.48 -14.92 8.02
C SER A 117 0.22 -14.80 9.53
N LYS A 118 -0.60 -13.85 9.96
CA LYS A 118 -0.97 -13.61 11.35
C LYS A 118 -2.12 -14.51 11.82
N GLU A 119 -3.15 -14.68 10.98
CA GLU A 119 -4.35 -15.44 11.32
C GLU A 119 -4.20 -16.96 11.12
N SER A 120 -3.29 -17.40 10.24
CA SER A 120 -3.09 -18.80 9.89
C SER A 120 -1.60 -19.20 9.97
N SER A 121 -0.87 -19.07 8.85
CA SER A 121 0.56 -19.43 8.83
C SER A 121 1.34 -18.67 7.76
N THR A 122 2.67 -18.59 7.96
CA THR A 122 3.58 -18.04 6.93
C THR A 122 3.59 -18.87 5.65
N LYS A 123 3.29 -20.18 5.73
CA LYS A 123 3.18 -21.07 4.56
C LYS A 123 1.93 -20.75 3.73
N ASP A 124 0.79 -20.53 4.39
CA ASP A 124 -0.45 -20.16 3.70
C ASP A 124 -0.33 -18.78 3.07
N SER A 125 0.29 -17.84 3.78
CA SER A 125 0.64 -16.51 3.28
C SER A 125 1.51 -16.59 2.01
N LEU A 126 2.57 -17.41 2.03
CA LEU A 126 3.43 -17.62 0.87
C LEU A 126 2.66 -18.25 -0.30
N LYS A 127 1.82 -19.27 -0.03
CA LYS A 127 1.00 -19.91 -1.06
C LYS A 127 0.06 -18.90 -1.73
N PHE A 128 -0.61 -18.07 -0.93
CA PHE A 128 -1.50 -17.02 -1.42
C PHE A 128 -0.77 -16.00 -2.30
N ILE A 129 0.31 -15.40 -1.80
CA ILE A 129 1.02 -14.35 -2.54
C ILE A 129 1.68 -14.89 -3.81
N LYS A 130 2.22 -16.12 -3.77
CA LYS A 130 2.83 -16.79 -4.91
C LYS A 130 1.82 -17.00 -6.04
N SER A 131 0.63 -17.52 -5.74
CA SER A 131 -0.41 -17.76 -6.74
C SER A 131 -0.90 -16.49 -7.43
N ASN A 132 -0.83 -15.34 -6.75
CA ASN A 132 -1.15 -14.04 -7.33
C ASN A 132 0.04 -13.43 -8.08
N PHE A 133 1.26 -13.60 -7.58
CA PHE A 133 2.48 -13.18 -8.26
C PHE A 133 2.66 -13.86 -9.62
N GLU A 134 2.33 -15.15 -9.75
CA GLU A 134 2.41 -15.91 -11.00
C GLU A 134 1.49 -15.37 -12.11
N LYS A 135 0.50 -14.53 -11.77
CA LYS A 135 -0.38 -13.85 -12.74
C LYS A 135 0.20 -12.52 -13.26
N ILE A 136 1.29 -12.04 -12.68
CA ILE A 136 1.93 -10.78 -13.06
C ILE A 136 2.93 -11.06 -14.19
N GLU A 137 2.64 -10.59 -15.39
CA GLU A 137 3.50 -10.84 -16.56
C GLU A 137 4.88 -10.16 -16.45
N LYS A 138 4.91 -8.92 -15.94
CA LYS A 138 6.15 -8.11 -15.83
C LYS A 138 6.27 -7.49 -14.44
N PRO A 139 6.72 -8.29 -13.44
CA PRO A 139 6.92 -7.76 -12.10
C PRO A 139 8.08 -6.76 -12.08
N ASN A 140 7.87 -5.61 -11.43
CA ASN A 140 8.93 -4.64 -11.19
C ASN A 140 9.83 -5.08 -10.02
N GLU A 141 10.96 -4.38 -9.84
CA GLU A 141 11.95 -4.67 -8.78
C GLU A 141 11.32 -4.73 -7.37
N LYS A 142 10.35 -3.85 -7.09
CA LYS A 142 9.67 -3.82 -5.79
C LYS A 142 8.82 -5.07 -5.56
N ILE A 143 8.10 -5.53 -6.58
CA ILE A 143 7.31 -6.76 -6.51
C ILE A 143 8.23 -7.97 -6.32
N LEU A 144 9.37 -8.02 -7.03
CA LEU A 144 10.39 -9.06 -6.86
C LEU A 144 10.97 -9.06 -5.44
N PHE A 145 11.27 -7.87 -4.91
CA PHE A 145 11.76 -7.73 -3.54
C PHE A 145 10.73 -8.15 -2.49
N ASP A 146 9.47 -7.79 -2.67
CA ASP A 146 8.38 -8.18 -1.77
C ASP A 146 8.19 -9.71 -1.77
N ILE A 147 8.17 -10.36 -2.94
CA ILE A 147 8.04 -11.83 -3.02
C ILE A 147 9.24 -12.55 -2.40
N ALA A 148 10.46 -12.02 -2.57
CA ALA A 148 11.66 -12.55 -1.91
C ALA A 148 11.52 -12.51 -0.38
N ASN A 149 10.95 -11.42 0.18
CA ASN A 149 10.69 -11.31 1.62
C ASN A 149 9.68 -12.36 2.11
N PHE A 150 8.63 -12.67 1.34
CA PHE A 150 7.69 -13.74 1.70
C PHE A 150 8.37 -15.11 1.74
N TYR A 151 9.22 -15.43 0.76
CA TYR A 151 10.03 -16.66 0.77
C TYR A 151 10.99 -16.71 1.96
N LYS A 152 11.68 -15.60 2.25
CA LYS A 152 12.56 -15.50 3.42
C LYS A 152 11.81 -15.76 4.73
N ASN A 153 10.63 -15.16 4.90
CA ASN A 153 9.81 -15.33 6.10
C ASN A 153 9.29 -16.76 6.27
N ALA A 154 9.06 -17.45 5.16
CA ALA A 154 8.71 -18.88 5.14
C ALA A 154 9.95 -19.81 5.28
N LYS A 155 11.17 -19.25 5.46
CA LYS A 155 12.47 -19.95 5.55
C LYS A 155 12.88 -20.68 4.27
N GLU A 156 12.30 -20.31 3.13
CA GLU A 156 12.68 -20.82 1.80
C GLU A 156 13.80 -19.95 1.20
N TYR A 157 14.98 -20.00 1.81
CA TYR A 157 16.09 -19.06 1.55
C TYR A 157 16.63 -19.13 0.12
N GLU A 158 16.71 -20.32 -0.47
CA GLU A 158 17.16 -20.49 -1.86
C GLU A 158 16.29 -19.73 -2.85
N GLN A 159 14.96 -19.81 -2.68
CA GLN A 159 14.03 -19.07 -3.51
C GLN A 159 14.10 -17.56 -3.21
N ALA A 160 14.24 -17.17 -1.96
CA ALA A 160 14.42 -15.76 -1.60
C ALA A 160 15.63 -15.14 -2.32
N ILE A 161 16.78 -15.80 -2.28
CA ILE A 161 18.02 -15.35 -2.96
C ILE A 161 17.78 -15.19 -4.47
N LYS A 162 17.12 -16.16 -5.11
CA LYS A 162 16.81 -16.12 -6.55
C LYS A 162 16.01 -14.87 -6.95
N TYR A 163 15.12 -14.39 -6.09
CA TYR A 163 14.31 -13.20 -6.37
C TYR A 163 15.00 -11.89 -5.97
N TYR A 164 15.90 -11.92 -4.98
CA TYR A 164 16.72 -10.74 -4.63
C TYR A 164 17.81 -10.43 -5.68
N THR A 165 18.20 -11.41 -6.50
CA THR A 165 19.25 -11.28 -7.52
C THR A 165 18.73 -11.02 -8.93
N LYS A 166 17.41 -10.95 -9.11
CA LYS A 166 16.75 -10.56 -10.36
C LYS A 166 16.55 -9.06 -10.45
#